data_b70e034a3728a120e4890821224486c0
#
_entry.id   b70e034a3728a120e4890821224486c0
#
_cell.length_a   1.000
_cell.length_b   1.000
_cell.length_c   1.000
_cell.angle_alpha   90.00
_cell.angle_beta   90.00
_cell.angle_gamma   90.00
#
_symmetry.space_group_name_H-M   'P 1'
#
loop_
_entity.id
_entity.type
_entity.pdbx_description
1 polymer ?
#
loop_
_entity_poly.entity_id
_entity_poly.type
_entity_poly.pdbx_seq_one_letter_code
_entity_poly.pdbx_strand_id
1 'polypeptide(L)'
;MGNQAQVGCRLCTDVSDGGTTVEATTWDPGYTKDGAISIPERRPPHTFENGATYSGEWLGTQRHGNGEQIWPDGAKYDGQWEADKAHGRGRFEHVDGDVYEGQWIDDKAHGHGVYHHADGSRYEGQWSEDKQHGHGVEVWPDGAKYEGNYKFGRKNGKGSFSWADGSLYEGDFIDNDINGTGLYQWSDGRKFKGTWAKNRMHGSGLFTWVDGRSYQGEYKDDQKDGHGVFKWPDGRCYEGQWKEGKQHGLGVYSSSAGEKKQGQWQDGRRIKWLDEHD
;
A
#
# COMPACT_ATOMS: atom_id res chain seq x y z
N MET A 1 -1.45 2.27 15.40
CA MET A 1 -1.43 2.55 13.95
C MET A 1 -0.37 3.62 13.76
N GLY A 2 0.84 3.18 13.40
CA GLY A 2 2.02 4.03 13.28
C GLY A 2 1.88 4.97 12.09
N ASN A 3 2.38 6.19 12.26
CA ASN A 3 2.56 7.18 11.20
C ASN A 3 3.34 6.53 10.05
N GLN A 4 2.66 6.25 8.94
CA GLN A 4 3.35 5.93 7.70
C GLN A 4 3.94 7.24 7.16
N ALA A 5 5.26 7.39 7.32
CA ALA A 5 6.01 8.40 6.59
C ALA A 5 5.75 8.17 5.09
N GLN A 6 5.35 9.19 4.38
CA GLN A 6 5.28 9.17 2.92
C GLN A 6 6.70 8.91 2.42
N VAL A 7 6.93 7.70 1.90
CA VAL A 7 8.15 7.35 1.19
C VAL A 7 8.03 7.98 -0.20
N GLY A 8 8.37 9.24 -0.29
CA GLY A 8 8.80 9.82 -1.53
C GLY A 8 10.30 9.59 -1.60
N CYS A 9 10.77 8.88 -2.59
CA CYS A 9 12.18 8.88 -2.91
C CYS A 9 12.55 10.34 -3.22
N ARG A 10 13.10 11.06 -2.21
CA ARG A 10 13.61 12.43 -2.41
C ARG A 10 14.93 12.34 -3.13
N LEU A 11 14.88 12.00 -4.41
CA LEU A 11 16.07 11.85 -5.21
C LEU A 11 16.66 13.17 -5.69
N CYS A 12 15.92 14.21 -5.78
CA CYS A 12 16.43 15.53 -6.20
C CYS A 12 15.41 16.62 -5.90
N THR A 13 15.32 17.08 -4.66
CA THR A 13 14.87 18.46 -4.45
C THR A 13 16.02 19.23 -3.84
N ASP A 14 16.43 20.26 -4.57
CA ASP A 14 17.39 21.30 -4.25
C ASP A 14 18.86 21.04 -4.63
N VAL A 15 19.11 20.97 -5.94
CA VAL A 15 20.24 21.71 -6.52
C VAL A 15 19.69 22.48 -7.71
N SER A 16 19.20 23.69 -7.46
CA SER A 16 19.06 24.69 -8.51
C SER A 16 20.46 25.14 -8.88
N ASP A 17 21.09 24.42 -9.79
CA ASP A 17 22.17 25.02 -10.57
C ASP A 17 21.54 26.16 -11.38
N GLY A 18 22.07 27.36 -11.17
CA GLY A 18 21.78 28.54 -11.97
C GLY A 18 22.13 28.28 -13.43
N GLY A 19 21.29 27.52 -14.10
CA GLY A 19 21.44 27.13 -15.49
C GLY A 19 20.74 28.10 -16.39
N THR A 20 21.46 28.77 -17.22
CA THR A 20 21.04 29.34 -18.49
C THR A 20 19.93 28.52 -19.14
N THR A 21 18.82 29.18 -19.43
CA THR A 21 17.76 28.68 -20.30
C THR A 21 18.35 28.17 -21.61
N VAL A 22 18.39 26.83 -21.76
CA VAL A 22 18.67 26.19 -23.03
C VAL A 22 17.32 25.86 -23.66
N GLU A 23 17.06 26.46 -24.83
CA GLU A 23 15.91 26.15 -25.67
C GLU A 23 15.80 24.64 -25.89
N ALA A 24 14.57 24.14 -25.92
CA ALA A 24 14.23 22.74 -26.21
C ALA A 24 14.86 22.34 -27.56
N THR A 25 16.00 21.64 -27.50
CA THR A 25 16.59 21.05 -28.69
C THR A 25 15.98 19.66 -28.89
N THR A 26 15.43 19.46 -30.07
CA THR A 26 15.01 18.20 -30.67
C THR A 26 16.08 17.13 -30.43
N TRP A 27 15.61 15.92 -30.03
CA TRP A 27 16.42 14.71 -29.88
C TRP A 27 17.37 14.56 -31.08
N ASP A 28 18.69 14.66 -30.83
CA ASP A 28 19.77 14.45 -31.80
C ASP A 28 20.43 13.12 -31.47
N PRO A 29 20.39 12.11 -32.36
CA PRO A 29 21.02 10.81 -32.14
C PRO A 29 22.55 10.90 -32.30
N GLY A 30 23.23 11.71 -31.51
CA GLY A 30 24.69 11.63 -31.28
C GLY A 30 25.58 11.59 -32.53
N TYR A 31 25.23 12.32 -33.60
CA TYR A 31 26.12 12.45 -34.75
C TYR A 31 27.08 13.63 -34.57
N THR A 32 28.37 13.36 -34.76
CA THR A 32 29.34 14.46 -34.96
C THR A 32 29.05 15.19 -36.25
N LYS A 33 29.51 16.43 -36.40
CA LYS A 33 29.39 17.22 -37.67
C LYS A 33 29.83 16.47 -38.89
N ASP A 34 30.60 15.40 -38.75
CA ASP A 34 31.16 14.55 -39.80
C ASP A 34 30.38 13.24 -40.02
N GLY A 35 29.21 13.05 -39.38
CA GLY A 35 28.38 11.87 -39.53
C GLY A 35 28.90 10.61 -38.81
N ALA A 36 29.88 10.73 -37.94
CA ALA A 36 30.36 9.63 -37.13
C ALA A 36 29.45 9.40 -35.92
N ILE A 37 29.21 8.12 -35.56
CA ILE A 37 28.49 7.75 -34.35
C ILE A 37 29.36 8.13 -33.13
N SER A 38 28.89 9.04 -32.29
CA SER A 38 29.55 9.31 -31.01
C SER A 38 29.35 8.11 -30.09
N ILE A 39 30.45 7.47 -29.71
CA ILE A 39 30.46 6.37 -28.75
C ILE A 39 30.78 6.95 -27.38
N PRO A 40 30.07 6.59 -26.30
CA PRO A 40 30.44 7.02 -24.96
C PRO A 40 31.86 6.60 -24.61
N GLU A 41 32.64 7.51 -24.02
CA GLU A 41 34.03 7.27 -23.62
C GLU A 41 34.20 7.40 -22.11
N ARG A 42 34.99 6.50 -21.51
CA ARG A 42 35.32 6.58 -20.10
C ARG A 42 36.39 7.63 -19.87
N ARG A 43 36.16 8.55 -18.93
CA ARG A 43 37.09 9.61 -18.56
C ARG A 43 37.55 9.47 -17.11
N PRO A 44 38.70 10.10 -16.74
CA PRO A 44 39.11 10.25 -15.33
C PRO A 44 37.97 10.84 -14.48
N PRO A 45 37.95 10.58 -13.14
CA PRO A 45 36.98 11.16 -12.25
C PRO A 45 36.92 12.69 -12.39
N HIS A 46 35.72 13.23 -12.48
CA HIS A 46 35.45 14.66 -12.59
C HIS A 46 34.81 15.17 -11.31
N THR A 47 35.30 16.29 -10.77
CA THR A 47 34.66 16.97 -9.65
C THR A 47 33.95 18.22 -10.14
N PHE A 48 32.66 18.30 -9.87
CA PHE A 48 31.81 19.44 -10.20
C PHE A 48 32.04 20.61 -9.22
N GLU A 49 31.61 21.81 -9.57
CA GLU A 49 31.74 23.01 -8.71
C GLU A 49 31.01 22.87 -7.38
N ASN A 50 29.90 22.12 -7.33
CA ASN A 50 29.15 21.82 -6.11
C ASN A 50 29.82 20.77 -5.21
N GLY A 51 30.98 20.24 -5.61
CA GLY A 51 31.75 19.26 -4.85
C GLY A 51 31.35 17.80 -5.12
N ALA A 52 30.32 17.54 -5.93
CA ALA A 52 30.00 16.18 -6.35
C ALA A 52 31.07 15.61 -7.28
N THR A 53 31.29 14.30 -7.24
CA THR A 53 32.26 13.63 -8.11
C THR A 53 31.53 12.62 -9.00
N TYR A 54 31.94 12.53 -10.27
CA TYR A 54 31.48 11.53 -11.21
C TYR A 54 32.64 10.75 -11.79
N SER A 55 32.46 9.42 -11.86
CA SER A 55 33.41 8.48 -12.44
C SER A 55 32.69 7.55 -13.40
N GLY A 56 32.83 7.76 -14.70
CA GLY A 56 32.03 6.97 -15.66
C GLY A 56 32.26 7.35 -17.11
N GLU A 57 31.27 7.01 -17.91
CA GLU A 57 31.24 7.24 -19.36
C GLU A 57 30.58 8.59 -19.68
N TRP A 58 31.07 9.21 -20.75
CA TRP A 58 30.64 10.53 -21.22
C TRP A 58 30.34 10.50 -22.71
N LEU A 59 29.27 11.15 -23.12
CA LEU A 59 29.00 11.46 -24.51
C LEU A 59 29.09 12.98 -24.70
N GLY A 60 30.16 13.43 -25.36
CA GLY A 60 30.46 14.87 -25.38
C GLY A 60 30.74 15.41 -23.99
N THR A 61 29.93 16.35 -23.49
CA THR A 61 30.05 16.93 -22.13
C THR A 61 29.04 16.32 -21.14
N GLN A 62 28.19 15.41 -21.57
CA GLN A 62 27.12 14.83 -20.74
C GLN A 62 27.53 13.47 -20.18
N ARG A 63 27.16 13.19 -18.93
CA ARG A 63 27.21 11.86 -18.33
C ARG A 63 26.33 10.92 -19.15
N HIS A 64 26.89 9.79 -19.55
CA HIS A 64 26.19 8.82 -20.39
C HIS A 64 26.73 7.41 -20.09
N GLY A 65 26.03 6.34 -20.53
CA GLY A 65 26.46 4.98 -20.28
C GLY A 65 26.51 4.62 -18.79
N ASN A 66 27.56 3.92 -18.33
CA ASN A 66 27.68 3.51 -16.94
C ASN A 66 28.58 4.47 -16.15
N GLY A 67 28.15 4.81 -14.93
CA GLY A 67 28.94 5.68 -14.08
C GLY A 67 28.42 5.79 -12.66
N GLU A 68 29.33 6.18 -11.77
CA GLU A 68 29.09 6.42 -10.36
C GLU A 68 29.17 7.91 -10.07
N GLN A 69 28.17 8.44 -9.38
CA GLN A 69 28.21 9.79 -8.82
C GLN A 69 28.10 9.74 -7.31
N ILE A 70 28.96 10.52 -6.65
CA ILE A 70 28.92 10.72 -5.19
C ILE A 70 28.67 12.21 -4.94
N TRP A 71 27.65 12.52 -4.15
CA TRP A 71 27.32 13.88 -3.73
C TRP A 71 28.11 14.29 -2.48
N PRO A 72 28.23 15.60 -2.19
CA PRO A 72 29.00 16.08 -1.05
C PRO A 72 28.48 15.62 0.32
N ASP A 73 27.20 15.30 0.42
CA ASP A 73 26.57 14.77 1.63
C ASP A 73 26.84 13.27 1.83
N GLY A 74 27.43 12.60 0.83
CA GLY A 74 27.74 11.18 0.86
C GLY A 74 26.71 10.29 0.17
N ALA A 75 25.61 10.84 -0.33
CA ALA A 75 24.70 10.07 -1.18
C ALA A 75 25.44 9.59 -2.44
N LYS A 76 25.00 8.45 -2.99
CA LYS A 76 25.71 7.80 -4.10
C LYS A 76 24.71 7.20 -5.09
N TYR A 77 24.95 7.42 -6.39
CA TYR A 77 24.29 6.68 -7.46
C TYR A 77 25.34 5.91 -8.27
N ASP A 78 25.08 4.64 -8.50
CA ASP A 78 25.88 3.76 -9.37
C ASP A 78 24.93 3.09 -10.37
N GLY A 79 25.07 3.43 -11.65
CA GLY A 79 24.14 2.95 -12.65
C GLY A 79 24.32 3.55 -14.03
N GLN A 80 23.25 3.45 -14.80
CA GLN A 80 23.19 3.94 -16.17
C GLN A 80 22.77 5.40 -16.21
N TRP A 81 23.34 6.13 -17.17
CA TRP A 81 23.13 7.54 -17.40
C TRP A 81 22.76 7.81 -18.85
N GLU A 82 21.87 8.75 -19.07
CA GLU A 82 21.50 9.25 -20.39
C GLU A 82 21.33 10.76 -20.32
N ALA A 83 22.12 11.51 -21.09
CA ALA A 83 22.05 12.98 -21.16
C ALA A 83 22.04 13.68 -19.78
N ASP A 84 23.03 13.35 -18.94
CA ASP A 84 23.21 13.85 -17.56
C ASP A 84 22.21 13.36 -16.52
N LYS A 85 21.28 12.48 -16.87
CA LYS A 85 20.25 11.94 -15.97
C LYS A 85 20.46 10.47 -15.68
N ALA A 86 20.12 10.04 -14.47
CA ALA A 86 20.01 8.64 -14.14
C ALA A 86 18.93 8.01 -15.01
N HIS A 87 19.28 6.94 -15.71
CA HIS A 87 18.41 6.25 -16.65
C HIS A 87 18.71 4.74 -16.63
N GLY A 88 17.81 3.89 -17.18
CA GLY A 88 18.05 2.45 -17.25
C GLY A 88 18.06 1.79 -15.87
N ARG A 89 19.14 1.08 -15.53
CA ARG A 89 19.30 0.40 -14.23
C ARG A 89 20.34 1.11 -13.37
N GLY A 90 20.05 1.22 -12.08
CA GLY A 90 20.99 1.82 -11.14
C GLY A 90 20.60 1.61 -9.70
N ARG A 91 21.58 1.83 -8.83
CA ARG A 91 21.46 1.75 -7.38
C ARG A 91 21.78 3.11 -6.77
N PHE A 92 20.86 3.61 -5.97
CA PHE A 92 21.00 4.84 -5.21
C PHE A 92 21.07 4.54 -3.72
N GLU A 93 22.10 5.05 -3.07
CA GLU A 93 22.28 5.00 -1.61
C GLU A 93 22.09 6.39 -1.04
N HIS A 94 21.10 6.54 -0.19
CA HIS A 94 20.82 7.78 0.51
C HIS A 94 21.70 7.92 1.74
N VAL A 95 21.98 9.17 2.14
CA VAL A 95 22.84 9.47 3.32
C VAL A 95 22.28 8.90 4.63
N ASP A 96 20.97 8.73 4.74
CA ASP A 96 20.28 8.14 5.91
C ASP A 96 20.30 6.61 5.93
N GLY A 97 20.86 5.98 4.87
CA GLY A 97 21.00 4.53 4.75
C GLY A 97 19.89 3.86 3.95
N ASP A 98 18.92 4.62 3.43
CA ASP A 98 17.94 4.10 2.50
C ASP A 98 18.60 3.75 1.16
N VAL A 99 18.16 2.68 0.52
CA VAL A 99 18.71 2.21 -0.76
C VAL A 99 17.60 1.88 -1.73
N TYR A 100 17.69 2.46 -2.93
CA TYR A 100 16.88 2.01 -4.07
C TYR A 100 17.74 1.30 -5.10
N GLU A 101 17.31 0.16 -5.58
CA GLU A 101 17.91 -0.58 -6.67
C GLU A 101 16.83 -0.95 -7.69
N GLY A 102 16.94 -0.44 -8.90
CA GLY A 102 15.86 -0.65 -9.88
C GLY A 102 16.06 0.11 -11.18
N GLN A 103 14.94 0.34 -11.84
CA GLN A 103 14.87 1.06 -13.11
C GLN A 103 14.66 2.56 -12.86
N TRP A 104 15.24 3.35 -13.76
CA TRP A 104 15.28 4.81 -13.72
C TRP A 104 14.85 5.38 -15.06
N ILE A 105 14.10 6.46 -15.02
CA ILE A 105 13.80 7.31 -16.18
C ILE A 105 13.93 8.76 -15.72
N ASP A 106 14.82 9.53 -16.37
CA ASP A 106 15.02 10.96 -16.14
C ASP A 106 15.15 11.32 -14.64
N ASP A 107 16.12 10.71 -13.95
CA ASP A 107 16.42 10.88 -12.52
C ASP A 107 15.35 10.36 -11.56
N LYS A 108 14.33 9.65 -12.04
CA LYS A 108 13.25 9.14 -11.21
C LYS A 108 13.19 7.62 -11.21
N ALA A 109 12.90 7.06 -10.05
CA ALA A 109 12.58 5.64 -9.93
C ALA A 109 11.35 5.30 -10.78
N HIS A 110 11.48 4.29 -11.62
CA HIS A 110 10.45 3.85 -12.56
C HIS A 110 10.51 2.34 -12.76
N GLY A 111 9.48 1.74 -13.42
CA GLY A 111 9.47 0.32 -13.73
C GLY A 111 9.56 -0.56 -12.49
N HIS A 112 10.40 -1.59 -12.49
CA HIS A 112 10.57 -2.49 -11.35
C HIS A 112 11.79 -2.09 -10.51
N GLY A 113 11.62 -2.09 -9.19
CA GLY A 113 12.69 -1.78 -8.25
C GLY A 113 12.44 -2.26 -6.84
N VAL A 114 13.53 -2.31 -6.08
CA VAL A 114 13.56 -2.67 -4.67
C VAL A 114 14.02 -1.47 -3.86
N TYR A 115 13.27 -1.15 -2.80
CA TYR A 115 13.64 -0.11 -1.84
C TYR A 115 13.89 -0.75 -0.48
N HIS A 116 15.03 -0.49 0.09
CA HIS A 116 15.40 -0.89 1.44
C HIS A 116 15.46 0.36 2.30
N HIS A 117 14.63 0.40 3.32
CA HIS A 117 14.68 1.46 4.34
C HIS A 117 15.74 1.15 5.39
N ALA A 118 16.33 2.18 5.95
CA ALA A 118 17.32 2.07 7.04
C ALA A 118 16.72 1.42 8.30
N ASP A 119 15.40 1.50 8.49
CA ASP A 119 14.68 0.84 9.59
C ASP A 119 14.52 -0.69 9.39
N GLY A 120 14.95 -1.22 8.21
CA GLY A 120 14.86 -2.62 7.84
C GLY A 120 13.59 -3.01 7.09
N SER A 121 12.66 -2.08 6.86
CA SER A 121 11.54 -2.35 5.97
C SER A 121 11.98 -2.40 4.50
N ARG A 122 11.25 -3.15 3.67
CA ARG A 122 11.60 -3.37 2.27
C ARG A 122 10.35 -3.37 1.40
N TYR A 123 10.42 -2.63 0.31
CA TYR A 123 9.44 -2.69 -0.76
C TYR A 123 10.07 -3.28 -2.03
N GLU A 124 9.37 -4.17 -2.70
CA GLU A 124 9.71 -4.68 -4.03
C GLU A 124 8.48 -4.63 -4.93
N GLY A 125 8.59 -3.94 -6.05
CA GLY A 125 7.44 -3.81 -6.94
C GLY A 125 7.65 -2.78 -8.04
N GLN A 126 6.53 -2.33 -8.57
CA GLN A 126 6.50 -1.33 -9.63
C GLN A 126 6.58 0.09 -9.08
N TRP A 127 7.23 0.96 -9.83
CA TRP A 127 7.47 2.36 -9.54
C TRP A 127 7.02 3.24 -10.71
N SER A 128 6.54 4.42 -10.41
CA SER A 128 6.23 5.47 -11.39
C SER A 128 6.49 6.83 -10.75
N GLU A 129 7.39 7.63 -11.34
CA GLU A 129 7.70 8.99 -10.89
C GLU A 129 8.02 9.03 -9.38
N ASP A 130 9.01 8.22 -8.93
CA ASP A 130 9.46 8.08 -7.54
C ASP A 130 8.41 7.54 -6.56
N LYS A 131 7.31 7.00 -7.05
CA LYS A 131 6.23 6.48 -6.20
C LYS A 131 5.96 5.02 -6.49
N GLN A 132 5.69 4.27 -5.44
CA GLN A 132 5.15 2.91 -5.54
C GLN A 132 3.89 2.93 -6.41
N HIS A 133 3.82 2.03 -7.39
CA HIS A 133 2.72 1.95 -8.35
C HIS A 133 2.50 0.50 -8.77
N GLY A 134 1.31 0.18 -9.34
CA GLY A 134 1.03 -1.18 -9.78
C GLY A 134 1.16 -2.21 -8.66
N HIS A 135 1.64 -3.41 -8.98
CA HIS A 135 1.79 -4.48 -7.99
C HIS A 135 3.11 -4.36 -7.23
N GLY A 136 3.04 -4.61 -5.91
CA GLY A 136 4.22 -4.63 -5.06
C GLY A 136 4.03 -5.40 -3.76
N VAL A 137 5.16 -5.72 -3.14
CA VAL A 137 5.27 -6.40 -1.85
C VAL A 137 6.05 -5.51 -0.90
N GLU A 138 5.49 -5.25 0.26
CA GLU A 138 6.13 -4.50 1.35
C GLU A 138 6.22 -5.37 2.59
N VAL A 139 7.40 -5.42 3.21
CA VAL A 139 7.68 -6.23 4.41
C VAL A 139 8.29 -5.32 5.47
N TRP A 140 7.81 -5.42 6.70
CA TRP A 140 8.30 -4.65 7.85
C TRP A 140 9.14 -5.50 8.79
N PRO A 141 10.01 -4.89 9.62
CA PRO A 141 10.90 -5.62 10.54
C PRO A 141 10.18 -6.48 11.58
N ASP A 142 8.94 -6.13 11.92
CA ASP A 142 8.11 -6.91 12.83
C ASP A 142 7.50 -8.17 12.19
N GLY A 143 7.75 -8.39 10.89
CA GLY A 143 7.24 -9.51 10.10
C GLY A 143 5.87 -9.24 9.45
N ALA A 144 5.30 -8.04 9.62
CA ALA A 144 4.12 -7.66 8.86
C ALA A 144 4.44 -7.61 7.36
N LYS A 145 3.47 -7.93 6.51
CA LYS A 145 3.62 -7.96 5.06
C LYS A 145 2.36 -7.44 4.39
N TYR A 146 2.53 -6.62 3.37
CA TYR A 146 1.50 -6.31 2.39
C TYR A 146 1.91 -6.82 1.01
N GLU A 147 0.97 -7.38 0.29
CA GLU A 147 1.13 -7.76 -1.11
C GLU A 147 -0.13 -7.35 -1.88
N GLY A 148 0.02 -6.48 -2.87
CA GLY A 148 -1.13 -5.96 -3.59
C GLY A 148 -0.81 -4.77 -4.46
N ASN A 149 -1.86 -4.03 -4.82
CA ASN A 149 -1.75 -2.91 -5.72
C ASN A 149 -1.49 -1.59 -4.99
N TYR A 150 -0.69 -0.76 -5.64
CA TYR A 150 -0.36 0.61 -5.24
C TYR A 150 -0.78 1.60 -6.32
N LYS A 151 -1.14 2.78 -5.91
CA LYS A 151 -1.40 3.92 -6.78
C LYS A 151 -0.82 5.18 -6.14
N PHE A 152 0.19 5.78 -6.80
CA PHE A 152 0.87 6.99 -6.33
C PHE A 152 1.36 6.90 -4.87
N GLY A 153 2.00 5.80 -4.49
CA GLY A 153 2.57 5.57 -3.16
C GLY A 153 1.57 5.13 -2.09
N ARG A 154 0.34 4.79 -2.46
CA ARG A 154 -0.69 4.33 -1.52
C ARG A 154 -1.23 2.96 -1.93
N LYS A 155 -1.51 2.11 -0.95
CA LYS A 155 -2.24 0.85 -1.16
C LYS A 155 -3.61 1.16 -1.76
N ASN A 156 -3.92 0.58 -2.92
CA ASN A 156 -5.13 0.90 -3.67
C ASN A 156 -5.53 -0.28 -4.57
N GLY A 157 -6.80 -0.69 -4.55
CA GLY A 157 -7.26 -1.88 -5.26
C GLY A 157 -7.16 -3.13 -4.41
N LYS A 158 -6.94 -4.30 -5.02
CA LYS A 158 -6.86 -5.58 -4.30
C LYS A 158 -5.50 -5.76 -3.65
N GLY A 159 -5.52 -6.34 -2.44
CA GLY A 159 -4.32 -6.70 -1.71
C GLY A 159 -4.58 -7.63 -0.52
N SER A 160 -3.49 -8.17 0.00
CA SER A 160 -3.44 -8.97 1.22
C SER A 160 -2.51 -8.29 2.20
N PHE A 161 -2.94 -8.16 3.44
CA PHE A 161 -2.13 -7.65 4.54
C PHE A 161 -2.08 -8.68 5.67
N SER A 162 -0.89 -9.13 6.02
CA SER A 162 -0.65 -9.95 7.21
C SER A 162 0.05 -9.12 8.28
N TRP A 163 -0.53 -9.09 9.47
CA TRP A 163 0.05 -8.39 10.62
C TRP A 163 1.00 -9.30 11.41
N ALA A 164 1.89 -8.67 12.16
CA ALA A 164 2.85 -9.37 13.03
C ALA A 164 2.18 -10.28 14.08
N ASP A 165 0.94 -9.99 14.47
CA ASP A 165 0.17 -10.78 15.42
C ASP A 165 -0.47 -12.04 14.78
N GLY A 166 -0.29 -12.25 13.47
CA GLY A 166 -0.88 -13.35 12.70
C GLY A 166 -2.29 -13.08 12.15
N SER A 167 -2.83 -11.89 12.36
CA SER A 167 -4.07 -11.46 11.68
C SER A 167 -3.84 -11.30 10.18
N LEU A 168 -4.87 -11.51 9.38
CA LEU A 168 -4.82 -11.43 7.91
C LEU A 168 -6.03 -10.67 7.38
N TYR A 169 -5.82 -9.82 6.40
CA TYR A 169 -6.88 -9.23 5.58
C TYR A 169 -6.62 -9.49 4.10
N GLU A 170 -7.65 -9.90 3.39
CA GLU A 170 -7.65 -10.02 1.93
C GLU A 170 -8.86 -9.27 1.38
N GLY A 171 -8.63 -8.26 0.54
CA GLY A 171 -9.74 -7.46 0.02
C GLY A 171 -9.32 -6.17 -0.65
N ASP A 172 -10.24 -5.23 -0.63
CA ASP A 172 -10.07 -3.92 -1.27
C ASP A 172 -9.40 -2.91 -0.34
N PHE A 173 -8.53 -2.09 -0.93
CA PHE A 173 -7.90 -0.93 -0.30
C PHE A 173 -8.19 0.32 -1.10
N ILE A 174 -8.41 1.43 -0.43
CA ILE A 174 -8.48 2.78 -1.02
C ILE A 174 -7.61 3.71 -0.17
N ASP A 175 -6.57 4.28 -0.77
CA ASP A 175 -5.68 5.26 -0.14
C ASP A 175 -5.11 4.81 1.23
N ASN A 176 -4.61 3.56 1.30
CA ASN A 176 -4.09 2.86 2.47
C ASN A 176 -5.15 2.31 3.45
N ASP A 177 -6.41 2.65 3.31
CA ASP A 177 -7.47 2.14 4.17
C ASP A 177 -8.07 0.84 3.61
N ILE A 178 -8.43 -0.08 4.50
CA ILE A 178 -9.33 -1.18 4.18
C ILE A 178 -10.69 -0.58 3.81
N ASN A 179 -11.17 -0.89 2.58
CA ASN A 179 -12.39 -0.31 2.05
C ASN A 179 -12.99 -1.26 1.01
N GLY A 180 -14.30 -1.18 0.74
CA GLY A 180 -14.94 -2.11 -0.20
C GLY A 180 -15.19 -3.48 0.41
N THR A 181 -14.88 -4.57 -0.29
CA THR A 181 -15.15 -5.93 0.17
C THR A 181 -13.89 -6.68 0.57
N GLY A 182 -13.97 -7.46 1.64
CA GLY A 182 -12.83 -8.26 2.07
C GLY A 182 -13.15 -9.26 3.18
N LEU A 183 -12.16 -10.12 3.41
CA LEU A 183 -12.13 -11.08 4.50
C LEU A 183 -11.05 -10.67 5.50
N TYR A 184 -11.42 -10.43 6.74
CA TYR A 184 -10.50 -10.26 7.85
C TYR A 184 -10.52 -11.50 8.73
N GLN A 185 -9.37 -12.04 9.04
CA GLN A 185 -9.18 -13.12 9.99
C GLN A 185 -8.28 -12.63 11.13
N TRP A 186 -8.80 -12.61 12.34
CA TRP A 186 -8.03 -12.29 13.55
C TRP A 186 -7.15 -13.46 13.96
N SER A 187 -6.06 -13.14 14.62
CA SER A 187 -5.11 -14.16 15.15
C SER A 187 -5.76 -15.16 16.11
N ASP A 188 -6.85 -14.78 16.78
CA ASP A 188 -7.65 -15.66 17.64
C ASP A 188 -8.63 -16.57 16.88
N GLY A 189 -8.64 -16.52 15.54
CA GLY A 189 -9.46 -17.34 14.64
C GLY A 189 -10.83 -16.80 14.32
N ARG A 190 -11.26 -15.67 14.88
CA ARG A 190 -12.49 -14.99 14.43
C ARG A 190 -12.32 -14.55 12.99
N LYS A 191 -13.44 -14.43 12.25
CA LYS A 191 -13.43 -13.98 10.85
C LYS A 191 -14.59 -13.03 10.59
N PHE A 192 -14.34 -12.05 9.75
CA PHE A 192 -15.38 -11.22 9.15
C PHE A 192 -15.21 -11.19 7.63
N LYS A 193 -16.26 -11.57 6.92
CA LYS A 193 -16.35 -11.44 5.46
C LYS A 193 -17.49 -10.51 5.13
N GLY A 194 -17.18 -9.36 4.56
CA GLY A 194 -18.19 -8.35 4.30
C GLY A 194 -17.63 -7.07 3.71
N THR A 195 -18.40 -6.00 3.87
CA THR A 195 -18.03 -4.67 3.40
C THR A 195 -17.37 -3.85 4.49
N TRP A 196 -16.47 -2.99 4.07
CA TRP A 196 -15.60 -2.16 4.89
C TRP A 196 -15.65 -0.71 4.42
N ALA A 197 -15.58 0.21 5.35
CA ALA A 197 -15.42 1.63 5.07
C ALA A 197 -14.43 2.22 6.07
N LYS A 198 -13.32 2.80 5.56
CA LYS A 198 -12.27 3.45 6.37
C LYS A 198 -11.81 2.60 7.56
N ASN A 199 -11.38 1.37 7.27
CA ASN A 199 -10.90 0.38 8.24
C ASN A 199 -11.93 -0.14 9.26
N ARG A 200 -13.25 0.08 9.01
CA ARG A 200 -14.34 -0.39 9.88
C ARG A 200 -15.28 -1.30 9.12
N MET A 201 -15.80 -2.31 9.81
CA MET A 201 -16.92 -3.11 9.30
C MET A 201 -18.12 -2.19 9.08
N HIS A 202 -18.67 -2.19 7.85
CA HIS A 202 -19.78 -1.33 7.45
C HIS A 202 -20.62 -2.01 6.37
N GLY A 203 -21.94 -1.73 6.29
CA GLY A 203 -22.80 -2.40 5.33
C GLY A 203 -23.06 -3.86 5.70
N SER A 204 -23.00 -4.79 4.77
CA SER A 204 -23.37 -6.20 5.00
C SER A 204 -22.15 -7.09 5.25
N GLY A 205 -22.29 -8.06 6.17
CA GLY A 205 -21.24 -9.02 6.40
C GLY A 205 -21.63 -10.22 7.26
N LEU A 206 -20.74 -11.22 7.23
CA LEU A 206 -20.79 -12.42 8.05
C LEU A 206 -19.62 -12.41 9.02
N PHE A 207 -19.90 -12.37 10.31
CA PHE A 207 -18.93 -12.56 11.37
C PHE A 207 -19.05 -13.96 11.96
N THR A 208 -17.93 -14.65 12.12
CA THR A 208 -17.88 -15.99 12.73
C THR A 208 -16.92 -15.99 13.90
N TRP A 209 -17.33 -16.57 15.01
CA TRP A 209 -16.52 -16.80 16.19
C TRP A 209 -15.99 -18.22 16.21
N VAL A 210 -14.88 -18.43 16.90
CA VAL A 210 -14.23 -19.75 17.05
C VAL A 210 -15.13 -20.78 17.72
N ASP A 211 -16.00 -20.33 18.62
CA ASP A 211 -16.94 -21.19 19.33
C ASP A 211 -18.17 -21.60 18.50
N GLY A 212 -18.21 -21.24 17.22
CA GLY A 212 -19.27 -21.60 16.27
C GLY A 212 -20.44 -20.62 16.24
N ARG A 213 -20.44 -19.55 17.04
CA ARG A 213 -21.41 -18.45 16.85
C ARG A 213 -21.20 -17.79 15.51
N SER A 214 -22.28 -17.26 14.94
CA SER A 214 -22.19 -16.42 13.74
C SER A 214 -23.22 -15.30 13.77
N TYR A 215 -22.89 -14.21 13.11
CA TYR A 215 -23.81 -13.12 12.80
C TYR A 215 -23.70 -12.77 11.33
N GLN A 216 -24.83 -12.78 10.65
CA GLN A 216 -24.96 -12.33 9.27
C GLN A 216 -25.96 -11.18 9.23
N GLY A 217 -25.55 -10.01 8.82
CA GLY A 217 -26.43 -8.84 8.82
C GLY A 217 -25.69 -7.56 8.52
N GLU A 218 -26.36 -6.46 8.89
CA GLU A 218 -25.87 -5.12 8.66
C GLU A 218 -24.95 -4.64 9.79
N TYR A 219 -23.97 -3.82 9.39
CA TYR A 219 -22.97 -3.19 10.27
C TYR A 219 -22.90 -1.70 10.00
N LYS A 220 -22.67 -0.95 11.04
CA LYS A 220 -22.33 0.46 11.00
C LYS A 220 -21.18 0.71 11.98
N ASP A 221 -20.04 1.16 11.45
CA ASP A 221 -18.85 1.52 12.23
C ASP A 221 -18.48 0.46 13.29
N ASP A 222 -18.25 -0.79 12.84
CA ASP A 222 -17.90 -1.98 13.64
C ASP A 222 -19.03 -2.55 14.51
N GLN A 223 -20.20 -1.95 14.52
CA GLN A 223 -21.33 -2.41 15.31
C GLN A 223 -22.42 -3.03 14.46
N LYS A 224 -23.05 -4.08 14.98
CA LYS A 224 -24.28 -4.63 14.38
C LYS A 224 -25.36 -3.56 14.42
N ASP A 225 -25.93 -3.22 13.25
CA ASP A 225 -26.94 -2.16 13.14
C ASP A 225 -27.82 -2.46 11.93
N GLY A 226 -29.12 -2.29 12.03
CA GLY A 226 -30.08 -2.70 11.01
C GLY A 226 -30.59 -4.13 11.19
N HIS A 227 -30.82 -4.87 10.11
CA HIS A 227 -31.34 -6.24 10.18
C HIS A 227 -30.21 -7.28 10.20
N GLY A 228 -30.37 -8.33 11.01
CA GLY A 228 -29.37 -9.39 11.05
C GLY A 228 -29.81 -10.65 11.79
N VAL A 229 -29.11 -11.75 11.48
CA VAL A 229 -29.33 -13.08 12.02
C VAL A 229 -28.15 -13.49 12.86
N PHE A 230 -28.38 -13.76 14.13
CA PHE A 230 -27.38 -14.30 15.05
C PHE A 230 -27.70 -15.77 15.35
N LYS A 231 -26.73 -16.65 15.15
CA LYS A 231 -26.86 -18.08 15.41
C LYS A 231 -25.91 -18.50 16.53
N TRP A 232 -26.44 -19.30 17.45
CA TRP A 232 -25.67 -19.96 18.49
C TRP A 232 -25.30 -21.38 18.09
N PRO A 233 -24.19 -21.94 18.64
CA PRO A 233 -23.74 -23.29 18.30
C PRO A 233 -24.75 -24.39 18.66
N ASP A 234 -25.62 -24.15 19.62
CA ASP A 234 -26.63 -25.08 20.09
C ASP A 234 -27.91 -25.08 19.22
N GLY A 235 -27.89 -24.34 18.10
CA GLY A 235 -29.01 -24.25 17.15
C GLY A 235 -29.99 -23.12 17.42
N ARG A 236 -29.90 -22.42 18.54
CA ARG A 236 -30.70 -21.20 18.75
C ARG A 236 -30.38 -20.15 17.71
N CYS A 237 -31.38 -19.32 17.40
CA CYS A 237 -31.23 -18.23 16.43
C CYS A 237 -32.06 -17.01 16.85
N TYR A 238 -31.52 -15.83 16.59
CA TYR A 238 -32.25 -14.56 16.64
C TYR A 238 -32.16 -13.92 15.27
N GLU A 239 -33.28 -13.57 14.69
CA GLU A 239 -33.41 -12.85 13.44
C GLU A 239 -34.26 -11.60 13.69
N GLY A 240 -33.70 -10.41 13.49
CA GLY A 240 -34.41 -9.18 13.78
C GLY A 240 -33.54 -7.94 13.69
N GLN A 241 -34.03 -6.88 14.31
CA GLN A 241 -33.38 -5.57 14.33
C GLN A 241 -32.25 -5.50 15.37
N TRP A 242 -31.22 -4.77 14.99
CA TRP A 242 -30.04 -4.50 15.80
C TRP A 242 -29.78 -2.99 15.83
N LYS A 243 -29.32 -2.49 16.94
CA LYS A 243 -28.90 -1.11 17.11
C LYS A 243 -27.70 -1.05 18.03
N GLU A 244 -26.63 -0.40 17.58
CA GLU A 244 -25.39 -0.22 18.36
C GLU A 244 -24.89 -1.53 18.99
N GLY A 245 -24.85 -2.60 18.21
CA GLY A 245 -24.38 -3.93 18.62
C GLY A 245 -25.39 -4.78 19.39
N LYS A 246 -26.57 -4.26 19.73
CA LYS A 246 -27.58 -4.89 20.60
C LYS A 246 -28.84 -5.23 19.84
N GLN A 247 -29.51 -6.35 20.24
CA GLN A 247 -30.86 -6.65 19.78
C GLN A 247 -31.80 -5.50 20.11
N HIS A 248 -32.60 -5.08 19.13
CA HIS A 248 -33.51 -3.94 19.27
C HIS A 248 -34.76 -4.14 18.41
N GLY A 249 -35.86 -3.44 18.71
CA GLY A 249 -37.07 -3.49 17.89
C GLY A 249 -37.70 -4.89 17.83
N LEU A 250 -38.23 -5.21 16.69
CA LEU A 250 -38.92 -6.51 16.45
C LEU A 250 -37.89 -7.57 16.00
N GLY A 251 -38.14 -8.82 16.43
CA GLY A 251 -37.35 -9.95 16.00
C GLY A 251 -38.03 -11.29 16.31
N VAL A 252 -37.51 -12.34 15.70
CA VAL A 252 -37.91 -13.72 15.90
C VAL A 252 -36.79 -14.46 16.61
N TYR A 253 -37.10 -15.07 17.71
CA TYR A 253 -36.21 -16.01 18.39
C TYR A 253 -36.62 -17.43 18.08
N SER A 254 -35.67 -18.26 17.69
CA SER A 254 -35.85 -19.70 17.50
C SER A 254 -35.09 -20.45 18.58
N SER A 255 -35.77 -21.38 19.28
CA SER A 255 -35.13 -22.28 20.23
C SER A 255 -34.25 -23.33 19.54
N SER A 256 -33.42 -24.06 20.29
CA SER A 256 -32.66 -25.21 19.78
C SER A 256 -33.56 -26.34 19.27
N ALA A 257 -34.80 -26.43 19.74
CA ALA A 257 -35.82 -27.37 19.24
C ALA A 257 -36.55 -26.87 17.97
N GLY A 258 -36.25 -25.66 17.51
CA GLY A 258 -36.87 -25.07 16.30
C GLY A 258 -38.14 -24.27 16.55
N GLU A 259 -38.59 -24.15 17.81
CA GLU A 259 -39.75 -23.32 18.15
C GLU A 259 -39.45 -21.86 17.92
N LYS A 260 -40.31 -21.15 17.19
CA LYS A 260 -40.18 -19.74 16.86
C LYS A 260 -41.16 -18.89 17.65
N LYS A 261 -40.67 -17.77 18.21
CA LYS A 261 -41.49 -16.78 18.89
C LYS A 261 -41.08 -15.37 18.46
N GLN A 262 -42.05 -14.57 18.08
CA GLN A 262 -41.83 -13.15 17.80
C GLN A 262 -41.84 -12.38 19.11
N GLY A 263 -40.99 -11.37 19.21
CA GLY A 263 -40.91 -10.53 20.38
C GLY A 263 -40.41 -9.13 20.06
N GLN A 264 -40.36 -8.32 21.10
CA GLN A 264 -39.83 -6.97 21.09
C GLN A 264 -38.61 -6.87 22.01
N TRP A 265 -37.54 -6.27 21.51
CA TRP A 265 -36.28 -6.06 22.25
C TRP A 265 -35.94 -4.58 22.37
N GLN A 266 -35.31 -4.21 23.44
CA GLN A 266 -34.71 -2.91 23.68
C GLN A 266 -33.37 -3.09 24.37
N ASP A 267 -32.31 -2.52 23.79
CA ASP A 267 -30.93 -2.50 24.34
C ASP A 267 -30.40 -3.89 24.75
N GLY A 268 -30.71 -4.91 23.93
CA GLY A 268 -30.29 -6.30 24.14
C GLY A 268 -31.19 -7.10 25.08
N ARG A 269 -32.23 -6.52 25.62
CA ARG A 269 -33.18 -7.19 26.51
C ARG A 269 -34.53 -7.39 25.83
N ARG A 270 -35.10 -8.61 25.96
CA ARG A 270 -36.46 -8.87 25.52
C ARG A 270 -37.43 -8.15 26.44
N ILE A 271 -38.29 -7.32 25.89
CA ILE A 271 -39.35 -6.57 26.62
C ILE A 271 -40.61 -7.42 26.76
N LYS A 272 -41.06 -8.01 25.63
CA LYS A 272 -42.25 -8.87 25.61
C LYS A 272 -42.19 -9.89 24.46
N TRP A 273 -42.96 -10.97 24.61
CA TRP A 273 -43.37 -11.80 23.47
C TRP A 273 -44.60 -11.18 22.82
N LEU A 274 -44.72 -11.32 21.54
CA LEU A 274 -45.91 -10.94 20.79
C LEU A 274 -46.70 -12.24 20.56
N ASP A 275 -47.95 -12.27 20.96
CA ASP A 275 -48.86 -13.37 20.68
C ASP A 275 -49.32 -13.23 19.24
N GLU A 276 -49.74 -14.40 18.61
CA GLU A 276 -50.20 -14.46 17.21
C GLU A 276 -51.45 -13.61 16.93
N HIS A 277 -51.97 -12.90 17.90
CA HIS A 277 -53.21 -12.13 17.85
C HIS A 277 -53.05 -10.64 18.27
N ASP A 278 -51.85 -10.12 18.38
CA ASP A 278 -51.57 -8.68 18.65
C ASP A 278 -51.26 -7.89 17.36
#